data_af09451e6bd2197f3307f4f83368daca
#
_entry.id   af09451e6bd2197f3307f4f83368daca
#
_cell.length_a   1.000
_cell.length_b   1.000
_cell.length_c   1.000
_cell.angle_alpha   90.00
_cell.angle_beta   90.00
_cell.angle_gamma   90.00
#
_symmetry.space_group_name_H-M   'P 1'
#
loop_
_entity.id
_entity.type
_entity.pdbx_description
1 polymer ?
#
loop_
_entity_poly.entity_id
_entity_poly.type
_entity_poly.pdbx_seq_one_letter_code
_entity_poly.pdbx_strand_id
1 'polypeptide(L)'
;MPRKPTAVTGVTGHPHMSVTRARMRARDRVSEEPVTSVTPVSADAVLDGDGLPDAVLALDLGTSTGWAIRGADGLVTSGTVSFRPGRYDGGGMRYLRFGNWLTELDRLSGPLSGIWFEEVRRHLGTDAAHVYGGLMATLTSWAELRGVPYEGVPVGTIKRHVTGLGNAPKASVVAAVRDRGFAPENGDEADALALLLWAIETKGGVR
;
A
#
# COMPACT_ATOMS: atom_id res chain seq x y z
N MET A 1 -6.65 -13.75 81.65
CA MET A 1 -6.88 -12.33 81.21
C MET A 1 -6.74 -12.25 79.72
N PRO A 2 -7.83 -12.07 78.98
CA PRO A 2 -7.77 -12.00 77.54
C PRO A 2 -7.50 -10.56 77.09
N ARG A 3 -6.63 -10.41 76.07
CA ARG A 3 -6.31 -9.12 75.43
C ARG A 3 -7.41 -8.75 74.45
N LYS A 4 -7.84 -7.49 74.48
CA LYS A 4 -8.80 -6.88 73.57
C LYS A 4 -8.24 -6.76 72.13
N PRO A 5 -9.06 -6.93 71.09
CA PRO A 5 -8.65 -6.64 69.70
C PRO A 5 -8.73 -5.13 69.42
N THR A 6 -7.70 -4.63 68.74
CA THR A 6 -7.60 -3.26 68.27
C THR A 6 -8.34 -3.14 66.93
N ALA A 7 -9.25 -2.17 66.89
CA ALA A 7 -10.01 -1.87 65.68
C ALA A 7 -9.08 -1.25 64.58
N VAL A 8 -9.10 -1.82 63.37
CA VAL A 8 -8.50 -1.24 62.15
C VAL A 8 -9.57 -0.43 61.44
N THR A 9 -9.41 0.88 61.45
CA THR A 9 -10.23 1.83 60.69
C THR A 9 -9.86 1.72 59.22
N GLY A 10 -10.86 1.37 58.38
CA GLY A 10 -10.74 1.33 56.94
C GLY A 10 -10.58 2.73 56.36
N VAL A 11 -9.56 2.87 55.51
CA VAL A 11 -9.42 4.02 54.62
C VAL A 11 -9.88 3.58 53.22
N THR A 12 -11.11 3.94 52.91
CA THR A 12 -11.64 3.87 51.52
C THR A 12 -11.18 5.12 50.76
N GLY A 13 -10.05 5.03 50.10
CA GLY A 13 -9.60 6.05 49.15
C GLY A 13 -9.76 5.51 47.74
N HIS A 14 -10.84 5.84 47.04
CA HIS A 14 -10.93 5.67 45.63
C HIS A 14 -10.02 6.70 44.92
N PRO A 15 -9.12 6.31 44.02
CA PRO A 15 -8.40 7.26 43.21
C PRO A 15 -9.37 7.88 42.20
N HIS A 16 -9.61 9.19 42.35
CA HIS A 16 -10.31 10.03 41.40
C HIS A 16 -9.47 10.10 40.15
N MET A 17 -9.82 9.33 39.08
CA MET A 17 -9.24 9.51 37.74
C MET A 17 -9.78 10.81 37.16
N SER A 18 -8.96 11.86 37.26
CA SER A 18 -9.17 13.10 36.53
C SER A 18 -8.91 12.82 35.06
N VAL A 19 -9.98 12.63 34.29
CA VAL A 19 -9.92 12.59 32.81
C VAL A 19 -9.74 14.02 32.35
N THR A 20 -8.48 14.43 32.16
CA THR A 20 -8.16 15.68 31.49
C THR A 20 -8.48 15.50 30.01
N ARG A 21 -9.61 16.03 29.61
CA ARG A 21 -10.07 16.13 28.21
C ARG A 21 -9.12 17.05 27.46
N ALA A 22 -8.05 16.50 26.88
CA ALA A 22 -7.20 17.23 25.95
C ALA A 22 -8.06 17.59 24.73
N ARG A 23 -8.39 18.89 24.61
CA ARG A 23 -8.93 19.46 23.38
C ARG A 23 -7.88 19.29 22.28
N MET A 24 -8.06 18.30 21.43
CA MET A 24 -7.36 18.20 20.14
C MET A 24 -7.74 19.44 19.33
N ARG A 25 -6.82 20.38 19.22
CA ARG A 25 -6.91 21.45 18.24
C ARG A 25 -6.67 20.81 16.88
N ALA A 26 -7.71 20.77 16.07
CA ALA A 26 -7.62 20.50 14.64
C ALA A 26 -6.77 21.59 13.98
N ARG A 27 -5.51 21.33 13.78
CA ARG A 27 -4.58 22.03 12.87
C ARG A 27 -3.32 21.20 12.70
N ASP A 28 -3.43 20.07 12.01
CA ASP A 28 -2.34 19.58 11.20
C ASP A 28 -2.88 19.49 9.78
N ARG A 29 -2.50 20.49 8.99
CA ARG A 29 -2.57 20.39 7.53
C ARG A 29 -1.77 19.15 7.17
N VAL A 30 -2.46 18.10 6.76
CA VAL A 30 -1.87 17.08 5.92
C VAL A 30 -1.25 17.87 4.77
N SER A 31 0.08 17.89 4.70
CA SER A 31 0.77 18.36 3.51
C SER A 31 0.30 17.43 2.40
N GLU A 32 -0.61 17.96 1.57
CA GLU A 32 -0.98 17.36 0.30
C GLU A 32 0.28 17.39 -0.56
N GLU A 33 1.06 16.32 -0.48
CA GLU A 33 2.03 16.04 -1.54
C GLU A 33 1.21 15.82 -2.81
N PRO A 34 1.52 16.52 -3.90
CA PRO A 34 0.73 16.44 -5.12
C PRO A 34 0.76 14.99 -5.64
N VAL A 35 -0.41 14.43 -5.87
CA VAL A 35 -0.57 13.21 -6.68
C VAL A 35 -0.04 13.56 -8.06
N THR A 36 1.17 13.12 -8.36
CA THR A 36 1.89 13.48 -9.56
C THR A 36 1.50 12.55 -10.70
N SER A 37 1.10 13.19 -11.78
CA SER A 37 0.88 12.70 -13.15
C SER A 37 -0.17 11.61 -13.36
N VAL A 38 -1.38 12.05 -13.68
CA VAL A 38 -2.32 11.25 -14.48
C VAL A 38 -1.81 11.26 -15.91
N THR A 39 -1.22 10.19 -16.38
CA THR A 39 -0.94 10.00 -17.81
C THR A 39 -2.12 9.23 -18.39
N PRO A 40 -3.05 9.84 -19.12
CA PRO A 40 -4.09 9.10 -19.83
C PRO A 40 -3.44 8.36 -20.99
N VAL A 41 -3.23 7.06 -20.85
CA VAL A 41 -2.92 6.19 -21.98
C VAL A 41 -4.25 5.74 -22.56
N SER A 42 -4.44 6.08 -23.85
CA SER A 42 -5.64 5.68 -24.60
C SER A 42 -5.82 4.16 -24.51
N ALA A 43 -6.98 3.75 -24.03
CA ALA A 43 -7.32 2.34 -23.74
C ALA A 43 -7.67 1.53 -25.01
N ASP A 44 -7.33 2.01 -26.22
CA ASP A 44 -7.76 1.42 -27.49
C ASP A 44 -7.12 0.06 -27.84
N ALA A 45 -6.31 -0.52 -26.95
CA ALA A 45 -5.55 -1.73 -27.27
C ALA A 45 -6.05 -3.04 -26.66
N VAL A 46 -6.95 -3.04 -25.67
CA VAL A 46 -7.37 -4.31 -25.00
C VAL A 46 -8.79 -4.23 -24.45
N LEU A 47 -9.82 -4.15 -25.28
CA LEU A 47 -11.19 -4.36 -24.80
C LEU A 47 -12.03 -5.13 -25.82
N ASP A 48 -11.99 -6.47 -25.73
CA ASP A 48 -13.08 -7.34 -26.19
C ASP A 48 -13.60 -8.13 -25.01
N GLY A 49 -14.62 -7.62 -24.32
CA GLY A 49 -15.27 -8.30 -23.23
C GLY A 49 -16.35 -7.44 -22.57
N ASP A 50 -17.62 -7.87 -22.64
CA ASP A 50 -18.80 -7.24 -22.06
C ASP A 50 -18.71 -7.08 -20.54
N GLY A 51 -18.18 -5.96 -20.06
CA GLY A 51 -18.14 -5.55 -18.66
C GLY A 51 -17.03 -4.52 -18.45
N LEU A 52 -17.29 -3.45 -17.70
CA LEU A 52 -16.22 -2.56 -17.24
C LEU A 52 -15.18 -3.41 -16.53
N PRO A 53 -13.88 -3.31 -16.91
CA PRO A 53 -12.86 -4.10 -16.24
C PRO A 53 -12.79 -3.69 -14.78
N ASP A 54 -12.81 -4.69 -13.88
CA ASP A 54 -12.62 -4.47 -12.47
C ASP A 54 -11.29 -3.75 -12.21
N ALA A 55 -11.23 -2.92 -11.16
CA ALA A 55 -10.01 -2.21 -10.81
C ALA A 55 -8.90 -3.17 -10.35
N VAL A 56 -7.68 -2.96 -10.84
CA VAL A 56 -6.51 -3.81 -10.58
C VAL A 56 -5.38 -2.96 -9.99
N LEU A 57 -4.87 -3.33 -8.83
CA LEU A 57 -3.80 -2.62 -8.12
C LEU A 57 -2.49 -3.41 -8.14
N ALA A 58 -1.39 -2.74 -8.47
CA ALA A 58 -0.02 -3.26 -8.38
C ALA A 58 0.83 -2.41 -7.44
N LEU A 59 1.64 -3.05 -6.58
CA LEU A 59 2.42 -2.41 -5.53
C LEU A 59 3.87 -2.91 -5.49
N ASP A 60 4.82 -1.98 -5.50
CA ASP A 60 6.21 -2.20 -5.07
C ASP A 60 6.35 -1.69 -3.63
N LEU A 61 6.22 -2.63 -2.66
CA LEU A 61 6.16 -2.31 -1.24
C LEU A 61 7.53 -1.93 -0.67
N GLY A 62 7.68 -0.71 -0.18
CA GLY A 62 8.93 -0.22 0.40
C GLY A 62 8.77 1.01 1.27
N THR A 63 9.89 1.62 1.67
CA THR A 63 9.91 2.91 2.39
C THR A 63 9.31 4.02 1.52
N SER A 64 9.59 3.99 0.23
CA SER A 64 8.86 4.62 -0.84
C SER A 64 8.11 3.48 -1.55
N THR A 65 6.80 3.52 -1.55
CA THR A 65 5.96 2.50 -2.19
C THR A 65 5.59 2.98 -3.58
N GLY A 66 6.04 2.25 -4.60
CA GLY A 66 5.56 2.41 -5.96
C GLY A 66 4.17 1.80 -6.09
N TRP A 67 3.29 2.45 -6.82
CA TRP A 67 1.94 1.94 -7.06
C TRP A 67 1.47 2.25 -8.48
N ALA A 68 0.68 1.36 -9.03
CA ALA A 68 -0.03 1.56 -10.29
C ALA A 68 -1.39 0.88 -10.21
N ILE A 69 -2.43 1.56 -10.67
CA ILE A 69 -3.79 1.07 -10.67
C ILE A 69 -4.43 1.27 -12.04
N ARG A 70 -5.09 0.24 -12.55
CA ARG A 70 -6.07 0.38 -13.61
C ARG A 70 -7.44 0.45 -12.97
N GLY A 71 -8.12 1.59 -13.10
CA GLY A 71 -9.48 1.78 -12.60
C GLY A 71 -10.51 0.98 -13.39
N ALA A 72 -11.73 0.93 -12.86
CA ALA A 72 -12.88 0.35 -13.55
C ALA A 72 -13.25 1.07 -14.86
N ASP A 73 -12.78 2.30 -15.04
CA ASP A 73 -12.88 3.09 -16.28
C ASP A 73 -11.81 2.73 -17.32
N GLY A 74 -10.92 1.77 -16.99
CA GLY A 74 -9.81 1.35 -17.84
C GLY A 74 -8.59 2.27 -17.81
N LEU A 75 -8.65 3.43 -17.14
CA LEU A 75 -7.52 4.36 -17.06
C LEU A 75 -6.46 3.84 -16.10
N VAL A 76 -5.20 4.04 -16.45
CA VAL A 76 -4.07 3.71 -15.58
C VAL A 76 -3.57 4.97 -14.91
N THR A 77 -3.46 4.91 -13.58
CA THR A 77 -2.84 5.94 -12.75
C THR A 77 -1.71 5.30 -11.95
N SER A 78 -0.59 5.99 -11.81
CA SER A 78 0.59 5.48 -11.09
C SER A 78 1.29 6.58 -10.32
N GLY A 79 2.20 6.20 -9.45
CA GLY A 79 3.00 7.14 -8.68
C GLY A 79 3.80 6.45 -7.59
N THR A 80 4.33 7.27 -6.69
CA THR A 80 4.98 6.81 -5.45
C THR A 80 4.37 7.50 -4.25
N VAL A 81 4.33 6.79 -3.13
CA VAL A 81 3.83 7.32 -1.85
C VAL A 81 4.72 6.86 -0.71
N SER A 82 4.97 7.73 0.28
CA SER A 82 5.71 7.40 1.49
C SER A 82 4.80 7.45 2.71
N PHE A 83 4.80 6.36 3.47
CA PHE A 83 4.07 6.25 4.74
C PHE A 83 4.98 6.45 5.95
N ARG A 84 6.13 7.13 5.75
CA ARG A 84 7.10 7.36 6.82
C ARG A 84 6.45 8.10 7.98
N PRO A 85 6.57 7.58 9.24
CA PRO A 85 6.09 8.30 10.41
C PRO A 85 6.82 9.64 10.57
N GLY A 86 6.10 10.65 11.02
CA GLY A 86 6.68 11.92 11.42
C GLY A 86 7.49 11.79 12.71
N ARG A 87 8.20 12.86 13.09
CA ARG A 87 9.12 12.86 14.25
C ARG A 87 8.46 12.46 15.57
N TYR A 88 7.17 12.75 15.73
CA TYR A 88 6.41 12.49 16.97
C TYR A 88 5.38 11.38 16.82
N ASP A 89 5.38 10.67 15.70
CA ASP A 89 4.48 9.55 15.45
C ASP A 89 5.04 8.25 16.05
N GLY A 90 4.16 7.38 16.50
CA GLY A 90 4.51 5.99 16.77
C GLY A 90 4.76 5.22 15.46
N GLY A 91 5.62 4.19 15.50
CA GLY A 91 5.95 3.37 14.33
C GLY A 91 4.75 2.75 13.61
N GLY A 92 3.65 2.50 14.34
CA GLY A 92 2.39 1.98 13.80
C GLY A 92 1.66 2.93 12.85
N MET A 93 1.96 4.24 12.91
CA MET A 93 1.32 5.24 12.03
C MET A 93 1.60 4.97 10.55
N ARG A 94 2.74 4.36 10.21
CA ARG A 94 3.05 3.90 8.85
C ARG A 94 1.96 2.98 8.30
N TYR A 95 1.64 1.97 9.06
CA TYR A 95 0.70 0.92 8.65
C TYR A 95 -0.75 1.41 8.69
N LEU A 96 -1.09 2.26 9.65
CA LEU A 96 -2.40 2.90 9.70
C LEU A 96 -2.64 3.79 8.47
N ARG A 97 -1.66 4.64 8.11
CA ARG A 97 -1.74 5.48 6.91
C ARG A 97 -1.85 4.65 5.64
N PHE A 98 -1.07 3.57 5.55
CA PHE A 98 -1.13 2.65 4.42
C PHE A 98 -2.51 1.99 4.28
N GLY A 99 -3.09 1.47 5.36
CA GLY A 99 -4.44 0.88 5.33
C GLY A 99 -5.55 1.89 4.96
N ASN A 100 -5.43 3.13 5.44
CA ASN A 100 -6.35 4.20 5.07
C ASN A 100 -6.21 4.58 3.59
N TRP A 101 -4.99 4.64 3.08
CA TRP A 101 -4.70 4.93 1.68
C TRP A 101 -5.23 3.82 0.75
N LEU A 102 -5.08 2.53 1.10
CA LEU A 102 -5.70 1.42 0.36
C LEU A 102 -7.23 1.56 0.31
N THR A 103 -7.84 1.95 1.42
CA THR A 103 -9.29 2.18 1.49
C THR A 103 -9.74 3.33 0.59
N GLU A 104 -8.94 4.39 0.51
CA GLU A 104 -9.24 5.53 -0.35
C GLU A 104 -9.06 5.18 -1.84
N LEU A 105 -8.01 4.41 -2.19
CA LEU A 105 -7.85 3.90 -3.55
C LEU A 105 -9.03 3.05 -3.99
N ASP A 106 -9.42 2.07 -3.18
CA ASP A 106 -10.58 1.20 -3.45
C ASP A 106 -11.86 2.02 -3.70
N ARG A 107 -12.07 3.08 -2.90
CA ARG A 107 -13.21 3.97 -3.05
C ARG A 107 -13.17 4.81 -4.34
N LEU A 108 -11.99 5.25 -4.78
CA LEU A 108 -11.81 6.13 -5.94
C LEU A 108 -11.74 5.39 -7.27
N SER A 109 -11.14 4.20 -7.29
CA SER A 109 -10.94 3.43 -8.53
C SER A 109 -12.12 2.53 -8.90
N GLY A 110 -13.10 2.40 -8.02
CA GLY A 110 -14.07 1.32 -8.02
C GLY A 110 -13.55 0.08 -7.30
N PRO A 111 -14.42 -0.90 -7.01
CA PRO A 111 -14.05 -2.10 -6.28
C PRO A 111 -12.84 -2.80 -6.89
N LEU A 112 -11.84 -3.09 -6.05
CA LEU A 112 -10.65 -3.82 -6.48
C LEU A 112 -10.99 -5.30 -6.70
N SER A 113 -10.70 -5.82 -7.88
CA SER A 113 -10.82 -7.24 -8.23
C SER A 113 -9.57 -8.04 -7.88
N GLY A 114 -8.44 -7.37 -7.70
CA GLY A 114 -7.21 -8.03 -7.31
C GLY A 114 -6.06 -7.06 -7.03
N ILE A 115 -5.16 -7.52 -6.18
CA ILE A 115 -3.95 -6.79 -5.79
C ILE A 115 -2.74 -7.67 -6.05
N TRP A 116 -1.78 -7.13 -6.79
CA TRP A 116 -0.48 -7.77 -7.00
C TRP A 116 0.60 -6.95 -6.32
N PHE A 117 1.56 -7.63 -5.68
CA PHE A 117 2.69 -6.94 -5.08
C PHE A 117 4.00 -7.65 -5.41
N GLU A 118 5.10 -6.89 -5.49
CA GLU A 118 6.41 -7.45 -5.70
C GLU A 118 6.84 -8.33 -4.51
N GLU A 119 7.08 -9.62 -4.75
CA GLU A 119 7.56 -10.54 -3.73
C GLU A 119 9.09 -10.42 -3.56
N VAL A 120 9.51 -9.75 -2.50
CA VAL A 120 10.92 -9.60 -2.14
C VAL A 120 11.34 -10.69 -1.14
N ARG A 121 12.10 -11.66 -1.61
CA ARG A 121 12.57 -12.80 -0.77
C ARG A 121 13.82 -12.50 0.06
N ARG A 122 14.58 -11.48 -0.29
CA ARG A 122 15.82 -11.10 0.41
C ARG A 122 15.92 -9.58 0.47
N HIS A 123 16.07 -9.07 1.68
CA HIS A 123 16.32 -7.65 1.94
C HIS A 123 17.79 -7.45 2.34
N LEU A 124 18.39 -6.35 1.88
CA LEU A 124 19.78 -6.01 2.20
C LEU A 124 19.96 -5.43 3.62
N GLY A 125 18.85 -5.14 4.32
CA GLY A 125 18.88 -4.59 5.68
C GLY A 125 17.65 -4.98 6.49
N THR A 126 17.84 -5.09 7.81
CA THR A 126 16.81 -5.48 8.77
C THR A 126 15.64 -4.49 8.77
N ASP A 127 15.92 -3.19 8.72
CA ASP A 127 14.87 -2.14 8.73
C ASP A 127 13.99 -2.22 7.48
N ALA A 128 14.60 -2.46 6.31
CA ALA A 128 13.86 -2.64 5.07
C ALA A 128 12.97 -3.90 5.13
N ALA A 129 13.48 -4.99 5.70
CA ALA A 129 12.71 -6.21 5.91
C ALA A 129 11.51 -6.01 6.86
N HIS A 130 11.69 -5.26 7.95
CA HIS A 130 10.63 -4.94 8.89
C HIS A 130 9.55 -4.05 8.27
N VAL A 131 9.96 -3.03 7.49
CA VAL A 131 9.02 -2.15 6.78
C VAL A 131 8.21 -2.95 5.76
N TYR A 132 8.88 -3.72 4.91
CA TYR A 132 8.23 -4.57 3.91
C TYR A 132 7.27 -5.57 4.56
N GLY A 133 7.71 -6.32 5.56
CA GLY A 133 6.88 -7.30 6.26
C GLY A 133 5.65 -6.68 6.91
N GLY A 134 5.79 -5.49 7.52
CA GLY A 134 4.68 -4.77 8.12
C GLY A 134 3.68 -4.22 7.09
N LEU A 135 4.16 -3.70 5.95
CA LEU A 135 3.28 -3.27 4.85
C LEU A 135 2.57 -4.48 4.22
N MET A 136 3.28 -5.57 3.98
CA MET A 136 2.70 -6.81 3.45
C MET A 136 1.62 -7.37 4.39
N ALA A 137 1.88 -7.45 5.69
CA ALA A 137 0.90 -7.91 6.67
C ALA A 137 -0.34 -7.01 6.73
N THR A 138 -0.16 -5.68 6.61
CA THR A 138 -1.26 -4.73 6.56
C THR A 138 -2.08 -4.89 5.29
N LEU A 139 -1.41 -5.03 4.12
CA LEU A 139 -2.05 -5.27 2.83
C LEU A 139 -2.90 -6.53 2.85
N THR A 140 -2.32 -7.65 3.24
CA THR A 140 -3.00 -8.95 3.23
C THR A 140 -4.18 -8.98 4.21
N SER A 141 -4.02 -8.43 5.43
CA SER A 141 -5.13 -8.29 6.38
C SER A 141 -6.24 -7.40 5.85
N TRP A 142 -5.89 -6.28 5.19
CA TRP A 142 -6.85 -5.37 4.58
C TRP A 142 -7.63 -6.06 3.45
N ALA A 143 -6.93 -6.82 2.61
CA ALA A 143 -7.52 -7.55 1.48
C ALA A 143 -8.46 -8.67 1.96
N GLU A 144 -8.04 -9.47 2.96
CA GLU A 144 -8.89 -10.51 3.58
C GLU A 144 -10.19 -9.92 4.13
N LEU A 145 -10.13 -8.79 4.85
CA LEU A 145 -11.32 -8.13 5.41
C LEU A 145 -12.31 -7.67 4.34
N ARG A 146 -11.87 -7.49 3.10
CA ARG A 146 -12.70 -7.03 1.97
C ARG A 146 -13.00 -8.11 0.94
N GLY A 147 -12.44 -9.30 1.11
CA GLY A 147 -12.58 -10.39 0.14
C GLY A 147 -11.88 -10.08 -1.19
N VAL A 148 -10.85 -9.22 -1.19
CA VAL A 148 -10.07 -8.87 -2.38
C VAL A 148 -8.95 -9.89 -2.56
N PRO A 149 -8.86 -10.61 -3.69
CA PRO A 149 -7.75 -11.50 -3.98
C PRO A 149 -6.41 -10.74 -4.05
N TYR A 150 -5.33 -11.37 -3.58
CA TYR A 150 -3.98 -10.80 -3.68
C TYR A 150 -2.93 -11.87 -3.95
N GLU A 151 -1.85 -11.48 -4.64
CA GLU A 151 -0.75 -12.39 -5.00
C GLU A 151 0.60 -11.66 -5.01
N GLY A 152 1.61 -12.28 -4.39
CA GLY A 152 3.01 -11.82 -4.51
C GLY A 152 3.64 -12.36 -5.78
N VAL A 153 4.29 -11.50 -6.57
CA VAL A 153 4.93 -11.85 -7.85
C VAL A 153 6.44 -11.70 -7.73
N PRO A 154 7.24 -12.75 -8.02
CA PRO A 154 8.69 -12.65 -7.97
C PRO A 154 9.24 -11.60 -8.93
N VAL A 155 10.19 -10.77 -8.44
CA VAL A 155 10.86 -9.69 -9.21
C VAL A 155 11.34 -10.16 -10.59
N GLY A 156 11.97 -11.36 -10.63
CA GLY A 156 12.48 -11.92 -11.88
C GLY A 156 11.40 -12.24 -12.92
N THR A 157 10.19 -12.57 -12.47
CA THR A 157 9.01 -12.80 -13.32
C THR A 157 8.55 -11.48 -13.95
N ILE A 158 8.40 -10.44 -13.15
CA ILE A 158 8.00 -9.10 -13.59
C ILE A 158 9.01 -8.57 -14.63
N LYS A 159 10.30 -8.59 -14.28
CA LYS A 159 11.37 -8.11 -15.16
C LYS A 159 11.42 -8.85 -16.48
N ARG A 160 11.33 -10.19 -16.44
CA ARG A 160 11.33 -11.01 -17.68
C ARG A 160 10.16 -10.67 -18.59
N HIS A 161 9.01 -10.40 -18.01
CA HIS A 161 7.81 -10.06 -18.77
C HIS A 161 7.99 -8.74 -19.55
N VAL A 162 8.47 -7.67 -18.93
CA VAL A 162 8.56 -6.37 -19.57
C VAL A 162 9.82 -6.16 -20.40
N THR A 163 10.94 -6.84 -20.05
CA THR A 163 12.26 -6.63 -20.70
C THR A 163 12.80 -7.86 -21.44
N GLY A 164 12.18 -9.03 -21.29
CA GLY A 164 12.71 -10.32 -21.78
C GLY A 164 13.75 -10.96 -20.85
N LEU A 165 14.29 -10.24 -19.85
CA LEU A 165 15.37 -10.68 -18.97
C LEU A 165 15.00 -10.58 -17.49
N GLY A 166 15.00 -11.72 -16.77
CA GLY A 166 14.60 -11.74 -15.35
C GLY A 166 15.57 -11.04 -14.38
N ASN A 167 16.78 -10.75 -14.81
CA ASN A 167 17.81 -10.01 -14.06
C ASN A 167 18.09 -8.63 -14.66
N ALA A 168 17.17 -8.08 -15.45
CA ALA A 168 17.32 -6.77 -16.08
C ALA A 168 17.63 -5.68 -15.04
N PRO A 169 18.55 -4.75 -15.34
CA PRO A 169 18.80 -3.59 -14.48
C PRO A 169 17.58 -2.66 -14.45
N LYS A 170 17.47 -1.86 -13.38
CA LYS A 170 16.32 -0.94 -13.16
C LYS A 170 16.10 0.00 -14.35
N ALA A 171 17.17 0.50 -14.95
CA ALA A 171 17.09 1.37 -16.13
C ALA A 171 16.39 0.71 -17.32
N SER A 172 16.57 -0.60 -17.53
CA SER A 172 15.89 -1.35 -18.60
C SER A 172 14.40 -1.52 -18.32
N VAL A 173 14.00 -1.68 -17.05
CA VAL A 173 12.57 -1.71 -16.67
C VAL A 173 11.92 -0.36 -16.96
N VAL A 174 12.56 0.75 -16.56
CA VAL A 174 12.09 2.12 -16.86
C VAL A 174 11.93 2.33 -18.36
N ALA A 175 12.94 1.92 -19.18
CA ALA A 175 12.86 2.03 -20.64
C ALA A 175 11.70 1.21 -21.20
N ALA A 176 11.56 -0.05 -20.79
CA ALA A 176 10.51 -0.93 -21.27
C ALA A 176 9.09 -0.45 -20.92
N VAL A 177 8.92 0.20 -19.78
CA VAL A 177 7.66 0.82 -19.36
C VAL A 177 7.38 2.08 -20.21
N ARG A 178 8.40 2.88 -20.49
CA ARG A 178 8.29 4.06 -21.38
C ARG A 178 7.95 3.68 -22.81
N ASP A 179 8.54 2.62 -23.33
CA ASP A 179 8.24 2.09 -24.67
C ASP A 179 6.78 1.64 -24.82
N ARG A 180 6.11 1.35 -23.69
CA ARG A 180 4.67 1.04 -23.64
C ARG A 180 3.78 2.27 -23.41
N GLY A 181 4.35 3.48 -23.47
CA GLY A 181 3.62 4.75 -23.45
C GLY A 181 3.43 5.36 -22.04
N PHE A 182 4.01 4.77 -20.99
CA PHE A 182 3.98 5.34 -19.65
C PHE A 182 5.14 6.31 -19.40
N ALA A 183 5.00 7.20 -18.42
CA ALA A 183 6.03 8.19 -18.10
C ALA A 183 6.39 8.17 -16.59
N PRO A 184 6.96 7.05 -16.08
CA PRO A 184 7.28 6.96 -14.66
C PRO A 184 8.32 8.03 -14.25
N GLU A 185 8.08 8.70 -13.12
CA GLU A 185 8.98 9.72 -12.57
C GLU A 185 10.23 9.10 -11.94
N ASN A 186 10.09 7.87 -11.42
CA ASN A 186 11.17 7.17 -10.74
C ASN A 186 11.10 5.65 -10.95
N GLY A 187 12.06 4.94 -10.38
CA GLY A 187 12.16 3.50 -10.57
C GLY A 187 11.12 2.69 -9.79
N ASP A 188 10.65 3.15 -8.64
CA ASP A 188 9.67 2.44 -7.82
C ASP A 188 8.30 2.47 -8.51
N GLU A 189 7.95 3.60 -9.12
CA GLU A 189 6.77 3.73 -9.97
C GLU A 189 6.88 2.83 -11.23
N ALA A 190 8.06 2.78 -11.86
CA ALA A 190 8.28 1.92 -13.02
C ALA A 190 8.16 0.43 -12.67
N ASP A 191 8.63 0.01 -11.51
CA ASP A 191 8.50 -1.38 -11.03
C ASP A 191 7.01 -1.72 -10.78
N ALA A 192 6.23 -0.81 -10.19
CA ALA A 192 4.78 -0.99 -10.02
C ALA A 192 4.02 -1.03 -11.35
N LEU A 193 4.36 -0.16 -12.31
CA LEU A 193 3.79 -0.20 -13.66
C LEU A 193 4.14 -1.50 -14.39
N ALA A 194 5.37 -1.97 -14.28
CA ALA A 194 5.79 -3.25 -14.85
C ALA A 194 4.99 -4.43 -14.28
N LEU A 195 4.73 -4.40 -12.98
CA LEU A 195 3.90 -5.39 -12.30
C LEU A 195 2.44 -5.32 -12.75
N LEU A 196 1.88 -4.11 -12.90
CA LEU A 196 0.52 -3.92 -13.40
C LEU A 196 0.37 -4.49 -14.82
N LEU A 197 1.31 -4.19 -15.71
CA LEU A 197 1.33 -4.73 -17.07
C LEU A 197 1.36 -6.26 -17.06
N TRP A 198 2.23 -6.85 -16.24
CA TRP A 198 2.27 -8.30 -16.07
C TRP A 198 0.92 -8.85 -15.61
N ALA A 199 0.28 -8.25 -14.60
CA ALA A 199 -0.99 -8.69 -14.05
C ALA A 199 -2.12 -8.64 -15.10
N ILE A 200 -2.22 -7.54 -15.83
CA ILE A 200 -3.24 -7.35 -16.88
C ILE A 200 -3.03 -8.36 -18.01
N GLU A 201 -1.80 -8.51 -18.51
CA GLU A 201 -1.50 -9.32 -19.69
C GLU A 201 -1.52 -10.84 -19.39
N THR A 202 -1.21 -11.26 -18.15
CA THR A 202 -1.13 -12.69 -17.81
C THR A 202 -2.33 -13.24 -17.05
N LYS A 203 -3.01 -12.41 -16.27
CA LYS A 203 -4.17 -12.84 -15.46
C LYS A 203 -5.50 -12.43 -16.10
N GLY A 204 -5.47 -11.63 -17.17
CA GLY A 204 -6.65 -11.29 -17.96
C GLY A 204 -7.68 -10.42 -17.22
N GLY A 205 -7.23 -9.58 -16.27
CA GLY A 205 -8.11 -8.92 -15.31
C GLY A 205 -8.99 -9.99 -14.65
N VAL A 206 -8.80 -10.31 -13.39
CA VAL A 206 -9.51 -11.40 -12.70
C VAL A 206 -10.99 -11.38 -13.08
N ARG A 207 -11.48 -12.52 -13.62
CA ARG A 207 -12.91 -12.75 -13.89
C ARG A 207 -13.61 -13.05 -12.59
#